data_39ffeb0f3266b54a6ea89d0d58f7c857
#
_entry.id   39ffeb0f3266b54a6ea89d0d58f7c857
#
_cell.length_a   1.000
_cell.length_b   1.000
_cell.length_c   1.000
_cell.angle_alpha   90.00
_cell.angle_beta   90.00
_cell.angle_gamma   90.00
#
_symmetry.space_group_name_H-M   'P 1'
#
loop_
_entity.id
_entity.type
_entity.pdbx_description
1 polymer ?
#
loop_
_entity_poly.entity_id
_entity_poly.type
_entity_poly.pdbx_seq_one_letter_code
_entity_poly.pdbx_strand_id
1 'polypeptide(L)'
;KQLPDYFVTAMTLDYRQRIDMQSIWQRHIDASISSTVNVPESFTVEETESLYMYAFEQGLKGITIFRDGCKRIGILNTKETKTVTAGEGLKRGEIILVTDDVVGKKRKLITGCGSLHCIALFDPHTGALLETYLSKGSTGGCNNFMVGLSRMISISARGGIDIETIVDQLNSSGSCPSYTARRVTRKDTSKGACCPMAVGNALMDMYREMQEELSQKGEKKDSGKVKKAPKRSE
;
A
#
# COMPACT_ATOMS: atom_id res chain seq x y z
N LYS A 1 0.98 16.69 -26.36
CA LYS A 1 0.77 16.21 -27.76
C LYS A 1 -0.50 15.38 -27.76
N GLN A 2 -1.48 15.76 -28.57
CA GLN A 2 -2.71 15.01 -28.76
C GLN A 2 -2.38 13.72 -29.52
N LEU A 3 -2.84 12.57 -29.01
CA LEU A 3 -2.65 11.29 -29.70
C LEU A 3 -3.51 11.24 -30.97
N PRO A 4 -3.10 10.54 -32.02
CA PRO A 4 -3.90 10.36 -33.22
C PRO A 4 -5.23 9.64 -32.91
N ASP A 5 -6.27 9.91 -33.68
CA ASP A 5 -7.63 9.38 -33.49
C ASP A 5 -7.72 7.84 -33.55
N TYR A 6 -6.76 7.21 -34.23
CA TYR A 6 -6.66 5.74 -34.27
C TYR A 6 -6.00 5.13 -33.04
N PHE A 7 -5.54 5.94 -32.10
CA PHE A 7 -4.91 5.46 -30.86
C PHE A 7 -5.99 5.28 -29.80
N VAL A 8 -6.48 4.06 -29.67
CA VAL A 8 -7.47 3.70 -28.64
C VAL A 8 -6.78 3.09 -27.42
N THR A 9 -7.33 3.38 -26.24
CA THR A 9 -6.90 2.82 -24.95
C THR A 9 -7.93 1.83 -24.43
N ALA A 10 -7.59 1.07 -23.41
CA ALA A 10 -8.52 0.17 -22.74
C ALA A 10 -9.78 0.86 -22.17
N MET A 11 -9.71 2.18 -21.93
CA MET A 11 -10.83 2.99 -21.42
C MET A 11 -11.68 3.59 -22.53
N THR A 12 -11.15 3.76 -23.74
CA THR A 12 -11.84 4.37 -24.88
C THR A 12 -12.30 3.37 -25.94
N LEU A 13 -11.85 2.11 -25.83
CA LEU A 13 -12.25 1.05 -26.73
C LEU A 13 -13.70 0.64 -26.46
N ASP A 14 -14.53 0.59 -27.51
CA ASP A 14 -15.90 0.07 -27.44
C ASP A 14 -15.89 -1.39 -26.93
N TYR A 15 -16.71 -1.67 -25.94
CA TYR A 15 -16.79 -3.00 -25.33
C TYR A 15 -17.23 -4.07 -26.34
N ARG A 16 -18.05 -3.74 -27.35
CA ARG A 16 -18.48 -4.68 -28.39
C ARG A 16 -17.30 -5.14 -29.22
N GLN A 17 -16.44 -4.23 -29.68
CA GLN A 17 -15.24 -4.58 -30.45
C GLN A 17 -14.29 -5.49 -29.64
N ARG A 18 -14.21 -5.26 -28.32
CA ARG A 18 -13.42 -6.10 -27.43
C ARG A 18 -14.02 -7.50 -27.29
N ILE A 19 -15.32 -7.60 -27.15
CA ILE A 19 -16.05 -8.87 -27.08
C ILE A 19 -15.91 -9.64 -28.40
N ASP A 20 -16.06 -8.98 -29.55
CA ASP A 20 -15.90 -9.58 -30.86
C ASP A 20 -14.49 -10.17 -31.05
N MET A 21 -13.47 -9.42 -30.69
CA MET A 21 -12.09 -9.90 -30.74
C MET A 21 -11.91 -11.15 -29.84
N GLN A 22 -12.42 -11.11 -28.62
CA GLN A 22 -12.33 -12.25 -27.70
C GLN A 22 -13.11 -13.45 -28.22
N SER A 23 -14.27 -13.25 -28.84
CA SER A 23 -15.10 -14.31 -29.47
C SER A 23 -14.35 -15.05 -30.56
N ILE A 24 -13.64 -14.32 -31.44
CA ILE A 24 -12.84 -14.93 -32.49
C ILE A 24 -11.79 -15.87 -31.88
N TRP A 25 -11.07 -15.47 -30.88
CA TRP A 25 -10.08 -16.31 -30.19
C TRP A 25 -10.74 -17.46 -29.42
N GLN A 26 -11.88 -17.22 -28.76
CA GLN A 26 -12.59 -18.25 -27.97
C GLN A 26 -13.03 -19.45 -28.80
N ARG A 27 -13.30 -19.27 -30.08
CA ARG A 27 -13.63 -20.38 -31.00
C ARG A 27 -12.50 -21.40 -31.21
N HIS A 28 -11.26 -20.98 -30.92
CA HIS A 28 -10.05 -21.79 -31.11
C HIS A 28 -9.39 -22.19 -29.78
N ILE A 29 -9.98 -21.79 -28.63
CA ILE A 29 -9.44 -22.05 -27.32
C ILE A 29 -10.48 -22.73 -26.45
N ASP A 30 -10.16 -23.94 -25.95
CA ASP A 30 -11.07 -24.73 -25.11
C ASP A 30 -11.23 -24.13 -23.72
N ALA A 31 -10.18 -23.52 -23.16
CA ALA A 31 -10.22 -22.83 -21.87
C ALA A 31 -10.96 -21.50 -21.99
N SER A 32 -11.50 -21.00 -20.85
CA SER A 32 -12.04 -19.64 -20.77
C SER A 32 -10.92 -18.60 -20.90
N ILE A 33 -11.14 -17.58 -21.74
CA ILE A 33 -10.23 -16.44 -21.85
C ILE A 33 -10.59 -15.44 -20.76
N SER A 34 -9.62 -15.08 -19.90
CA SER A 34 -9.79 -14.02 -18.90
C SER A 34 -9.68 -12.65 -19.60
N SER A 35 -10.74 -11.85 -19.52
CA SER A 35 -10.77 -10.50 -20.05
C SER A 35 -11.60 -9.59 -19.15
N THR A 36 -11.10 -8.38 -18.93
CA THR A 36 -11.82 -7.33 -18.16
C THR A 36 -12.15 -6.17 -19.07
N VAL A 37 -13.42 -5.84 -19.20
CA VAL A 37 -13.90 -4.65 -19.90
C VAL A 37 -13.92 -3.49 -18.92
N ASN A 38 -13.20 -2.42 -19.24
CA ASN A 38 -13.25 -1.18 -18.47
C ASN A 38 -14.39 -0.30 -19.01
N VAL A 39 -15.23 0.17 -18.11
CA VAL A 39 -16.38 1.04 -18.45
C VAL A 39 -16.36 2.30 -17.59
N PRO A 40 -16.87 3.43 -18.09
CA PRO A 40 -16.90 4.68 -17.36
C PRO A 40 -17.83 4.62 -16.15
N GLU A 41 -17.68 5.58 -15.23
CA GLU A 41 -18.53 5.71 -14.03
C GLU A 41 -20.02 5.91 -14.39
N SER A 42 -20.31 6.50 -15.55
CA SER A 42 -21.66 6.70 -16.06
C SER A 42 -22.34 5.44 -16.59
N PHE A 43 -21.61 4.32 -16.71
CA PHE A 43 -22.16 3.08 -17.27
C PHE A 43 -23.27 2.51 -16.39
N THR A 44 -24.46 2.34 -16.98
CA THR A 44 -25.68 1.98 -16.24
C THR A 44 -25.80 0.47 -16.01
N VAL A 45 -26.80 0.06 -15.23
CA VAL A 45 -27.13 -1.35 -14.99
C VAL A 45 -27.64 -2.00 -16.27
N GLU A 46 -28.46 -1.30 -17.05
CA GLU A 46 -29.02 -1.76 -18.32
C GLU A 46 -27.92 -1.96 -19.38
N GLU A 47 -26.94 -1.06 -19.43
CA GLU A 47 -25.77 -1.21 -20.29
C GLU A 47 -24.90 -2.39 -19.86
N THR A 48 -24.77 -2.62 -18.54
CA THR A 48 -24.08 -3.78 -17.99
C THR A 48 -24.76 -5.10 -18.38
N GLU A 49 -26.09 -5.15 -18.28
CA GLU A 49 -26.88 -6.30 -18.73
C GLU A 49 -26.70 -6.55 -20.23
N SER A 50 -26.80 -5.48 -21.03
CA SER A 50 -26.58 -5.55 -22.48
C SER A 50 -25.18 -6.08 -22.83
N LEU A 51 -24.16 -5.68 -22.10
CA LEU A 51 -22.79 -6.17 -22.29
C LEU A 51 -22.68 -7.68 -21.99
N TYR A 52 -23.25 -8.13 -20.88
CA TYR A 52 -23.22 -9.56 -20.53
C TYR A 52 -24.01 -10.41 -21.52
N MET A 53 -25.19 -9.93 -21.94
CA MET A 53 -26.00 -10.61 -22.95
C MET A 53 -25.27 -10.71 -24.27
N TYR A 54 -24.66 -9.62 -24.74
CA TYR A 54 -23.86 -9.61 -25.96
C TYR A 54 -22.67 -10.57 -25.88
N ALA A 55 -21.95 -10.59 -24.75
CA ALA A 55 -20.85 -11.56 -24.56
C ALA A 55 -21.32 -13.00 -24.60
N PHE A 56 -22.47 -13.30 -24.01
CA PHE A 56 -23.08 -14.63 -24.06
C PHE A 56 -23.47 -15.04 -25.49
N GLU A 57 -24.14 -14.15 -26.23
CA GLU A 57 -24.53 -14.37 -27.63
C GLU A 57 -23.33 -14.61 -28.55
N GLN A 58 -22.19 -13.92 -28.26
CA GLN A 58 -20.94 -14.11 -28.98
C GLN A 58 -20.17 -15.38 -28.55
N GLY A 59 -20.71 -16.18 -27.62
CA GLY A 59 -20.14 -17.46 -27.21
C GLY A 59 -18.93 -17.36 -26.29
N LEU A 60 -18.77 -16.25 -25.57
CA LEU A 60 -17.71 -16.11 -24.55
C LEU A 60 -17.99 -17.03 -23.36
N LYS A 61 -16.96 -17.68 -22.86
CA LYS A 61 -17.01 -18.53 -21.66
C LYS A 61 -16.80 -17.74 -20.36
N GLY A 62 -16.32 -16.51 -20.44
CA GLY A 62 -16.09 -15.64 -19.28
C GLY A 62 -15.76 -14.20 -19.69
N ILE A 63 -16.25 -13.26 -18.89
CA ILE A 63 -15.97 -11.83 -19.01
C ILE A 63 -16.11 -11.18 -17.66
N THR A 64 -15.34 -10.13 -17.42
CA THR A 64 -15.39 -9.32 -16.20
C THR A 64 -15.55 -7.85 -16.58
N ILE A 65 -16.30 -7.10 -15.78
CA ILE A 65 -16.45 -5.65 -15.94
C ILE A 65 -15.75 -4.95 -14.79
N PHE A 66 -14.99 -3.92 -15.13
CA PHE A 66 -14.47 -2.96 -14.18
C PHE A 66 -15.06 -1.57 -14.49
N ARG A 67 -15.89 -1.06 -13.57
CA ARG A 67 -16.49 0.27 -13.68
C ARG A 67 -15.61 1.29 -12.95
N ASP A 68 -15.28 2.40 -13.63
CA ASP A 68 -14.55 3.51 -13.01
C ASP A 68 -15.37 4.10 -11.85
N GLY A 69 -14.70 4.60 -10.82
CA GLY A 69 -15.37 5.13 -9.62
C GLY A 69 -16.01 4.11 -8.69
N CYS A 70 -15.83 2.79 -8.91
CA CYS A 70 -16.32 1.77 -7.98
C CYS A 70 -15.50 1.79 -6.66
N LYS A 71 -16.07 1.19 -5.57
CA LYS A 71 -15.42 1.14 -4.25
C LYS A 71 -14.07 0.39 -4.22
N ARG A 72 -13.77 -0.40 -5.25
CA ARG A 72 -12.45 -1.03 -5.43
C ARG A 72 -11.57 -0.07 -6.23
N ILE A 73 -10.43 0.28 -5.66
CA ILE A 73 -9.42 1.10 -6.35
C ILE A 73 -8.90 0.28 -7.53
N GLY A 74 -9.11 0.77 -8.75
CA GLY A 74 -8.57 0.17 -9.97
C GLY A 74 -7.07 0.42 -10.11
N ILE A 75 -6.38 -0.49 -10.77
CA ILE A 75 -4.96 -0.36 -11.11
C ILE A 75 -4.75 0.75 -12.17
N LEU A 76 -5.78 0.99 -13.01
CA LEU A 76 -5.77 2.03 -14.04
C LEU A 76 -6.80 3.12 -13.66
N ASN A 77 -6.32 4.27 -13.23
CA ASN A 77 -7.13 5.46 -12.98
C ASN A 77 -6.82 6.52 -14.03
N THR A 78 -7.86 7.05 -14.68
CA THR A 78 -7.77 8.20 -15.60
C THR A 78 -7.85 9.55 -14.87
N LYS A 79 -8.24 9.56 -13.59
CA LYS A 79 -8.26 10.78 -12.78
C LYS A 79 -6.85 11.05 -12.27
N GLU A 80 -6.31 12.22 -12.60
CA GLU A 80 -5.16 12.78 -11.89
C GLU A 80 -5.51 12.81 -10.41
N THR A 81 -4.98 11.86 -9.66
CA THR A 81 -5.08 11.86 -8.21
C THR A 81 -4.24 13.04 -7.74
N LYS A 82 -4.87 14.09 -7.18
CA LYS A 82 -4.12 15.18 -6.56
C LYS A 82 -3.22 14.57 -5.50
N THR A 83 -1.92 14.61 -5.77
CA THR A 83 -0.88 14.17 -4.84
C THR A 83 -0.87 15.18 -3.70
N VAL A 84 -1.43 14.83 -2.56
CA VAL A 84 -1.24 15.62 -1.34
C VAL A 84 0.15 15.26 -0.83
N THR A 85 1.09 16.18 -1.01
CA THR A 85 2.45 16.06 -0.47
C THR A 85 2.42 16.25 1.05
N ALA A 86 3.24 15.47 1.74
CA ALA A 86 3.42 15.61 3.18
C ALA A 86 3.87 17.05 3.50
N GLY A 87 3.00 17.84 4.13
CA GLY A 87 3.26 19.25 4.47
C GLY A 87 2.07 20.18 4.33
N GLU A 88 1.07 19.83 3.51
CA GLU A 88 -0.21 20.56 3.47
C GLU A 88 -1.20 19.89 4.42
N GLY A 89 -1.90 20.67 5.24
CA GLY A 89 -2.88 20.15 6.21
C GLY A 89 -3.95 19.31 5.51
N LEU A 90 -3.97 18.01 5.81
CA LEU A 90 -4.93 17.05 5.27
C LEU A 90 -6.36 17.42 5.71
N LYS A 91 -7.30 17.43 4.77
CA LYS A 91 -8.72 17.52 5.08
C LYS A 91 -9.24 16.16 5.53
N ARG A 92 -10.33 16.17 6.30
CA ARG A 92 -10.94 14.93 6.79
C ARG A 92 -11.30 14.00 5.61
N GLY A 93 -10.76 12.78 5.64
CA GLY A 93 -10.95 11.77 4.60
C GLY A 93 -9.90 11.77 3.49
N GLU A 94 -8.97 12.70 3.49
CA GLU A 94 -7.81 12.69 2.60
C GLU A 94 -6.72 11.77 3.17
N ILE A 95 -6.01 11.09 2.30
CA ILE A 95 -4.87 10.25 2.65
C ILE A 95 -3.70 10.53 1.71
N ILE A 96 -2.49 10.50 2.25
CA ILE A 96 -1.26 10.61 1.46
C ILE A 96 -1.15 9.37 0.57
N LEU A 97 -0.85 9.57 -0.71
CA LEU A 97 -0.51 8.49 -1.63
C LEU A 97 0.94 8.06 -1.40
N VAL A 98 1.14 6.75 -1.35
CA VAL A 98 2.48 6.19 -1.28
C VAL A 98 3.11 6.26 -2.66
N THR A 99 4.30 6.84 -2.75
CA THR A 99 5.12 6.86 -3.95
C THR A 99 5.91 5.56 -4.08
N ASP A 100 6.45 5.28 -5.27
CA ASP A 100 7.30 4.10 -5.48
C ASP A 100 8.66 4.22 -4.77
N ASP A 101 9.06 5.45 -4.43
CA ASP A 101 10.33 5.75 -3.76
C ASP A 101 10.13 5.78 -2.25
N VAL A 102 10.35 4.65 -1.58
CA VAL A 102 10.20 4.47 -0.14
C VAL A 102 11.39 3.75 0.48
N VAL A 103 11.67 4.01 1.75
CA VAL A 103 12.68 3.29 2.53
C VAL A 103 12.01 2.24 3.41
N GLY A 104 12.33 0.97 3.20
CA GLY A 104 11.78 -0.15 3.95
C GLY A 104 12.69 -0.63 5.08
N LYS A 105 12.12 -0.83 6.27
CA LYS A 105 12.77 -1.49 7.41
C LYS A 105 11.96 -2.71 7.85
N LYS A 106 12.65 -3.79 8.25
CA LYS A 106 12.01 -5.05 8.65
C LYS A 106 12.49 -5.51 10.01
N ARG A 107 11.55 -6.01 10.83
CA ARG A 107 11.83 -6.70 12.10
C ARG A 107 11.08 -8.01 12.19
N LYS A 108 11.75 -9.04 12.73
CA LYS A 108 11.10 -10.26 13.19
C LYS A 108 10.79 -10.11 14.67
N LEU A 109 9.53 -10.28 15.02
CA LEU A 109 9.04 -10.16 16.39
C LEU A 109 8.65 -11.54 16.91
N ILE A 110 9.08 -11.85 18.13
CA ILE A 110 8.72 -13.08 18.81
C ILE A 110 7.58 -12.76 19.78
N THR A 111 6.45 -13.41 19.56
CA THR A 111 5.19 -13.19 20.31
C THR A 111 4.84 -14.39 21.15
N GLY A 112 3.81 -14.31 21.98
CA GLY A 112 3.36 -15.42 22.80
C GLY A 112 3.04 -16.69 21.99
N CYS A 113 2.38 -16.55 20.85
CA CYS A 113 1.92 -17.66 20.01
C CYS A 113 2.90 -18.05 18.89
N GLY A 114 4.02 -17.37 18.73
CA GLY A 114 4.97 -17.65 17.66
C GLY A 114 5.76 -16.42 17.22
N SER A 115 5.95 -16.22 15.93
CA SER A 115 6.64 -15.04 15.39
C SER A 115 5.80 -14.33 14.35
N LEU A 116 6.05 -13.05 14.20
CA LEU A 116 5.52 -12.22 13.11
C LEU A 116 6.64 -11.38 12.49
N HIS A 117 6.43 -10.96 11.26
CA HIS A 117 7.29 -10.02 10.57
C HIS A 117 6.58 -8.67 10.50
N CYS A 118 7.27 -7.62 10.90
CA CYS A 118 6.84 -6.24 10.78
C CYS A 118 7.75 -5.54 9.76
N ILE A 119 7.15 -5.01 8.71
CA ILE A 119 7.83 -4.19 7.70
C ILE A 119 7.19 -2.82 7.77
N ALA A 120 8.00 -1.78 7.90
CA ALA A 120 7.58 -0.38 7.86
C ALA A 120 8.21 0.30 6.66
N LEU A 121 7.40 1.05 5.92
CA LEU A 121 7.83 1.87 4.79
C LEU A 121 7.75 3.34 5.19
N PHE A 122 8.84 4.05 4.98
CA PHE A 122 9.01 5.45 5.34
C PHE A 122 9.25 6.30 4.11
N ASP A 123 8.79 7.54 4.17
CA ASP A 123 9.15 8.57 3.20
C ASP A 123 10.66 8.85 3.25
N PRO A 124 11.39 8.80 2.13
CA PRO A 124 12.83 8.97 2.10
C PRO A 124 13.32 10.39 2.46
N HIS A 125 12.44 11.38 2.41
CA HIS A 125 12.76 12.79 2.63
C HIS A 125 12.37 13.27 4.03
N THR A 126 11.19 12.90 4.49
CA THR A 126 10.65 13.33 5.80
C THR A 126 10.86 12.30 6.89
N GLY A 127 11.06 11.03 6.52
CA GLY A 127 11.11 9.91 7.45
C GLY A 127 9.75 9.56 8.06
N ALA A 128 8.66 10.12 7.54
CA ALA A 128 7.31 9.81 8.01
C ALA A 128 6.94 8.36 7.68
N LEU A 129 6.25 7.70 8.60
CA LEU A 129 5.69 6.37 8.34
C LEU A 129 4.57 6.48 7.30
N LEU A 130 4.65 5.69 6.23
CA LEU A 130 3.65 5.63 5.17
C LEU A 130 2.83 4.35 5.25
N GLU A 131 3.49 3.21 5.33
CA GLU A 131 2.83 1.91 5.34
C GLU A 131 3.48 0.92 6.30
N THR A 132 2.69 -0.02 6.76
CA THR A 132 3.14 -1.14 7.58
C THR A 132 2.58 -2.42 7.02
N TYR A 133 3.41 -3.44 6.92
CA TYR A 133 3.01 -4.79 6.54
C TYR A 133 3.34 -5.75 7.68
N LEU A 134 2.29 -6.40 8.18
CA LEU A 134 2.40 -7.43 9.20
C LEU A 134 2.07 -8.78 8.57
N SER A 135 2.97 -9.73 8.71
CA SER A 135 2.76 -11.09 8.23
C SER A 135 3.10 -12.10 9.33
N LYS A 136 2.35 -13.20 9.31
CA LYS A 136 2.59 -14.33 10.19
C LYS A 136 3.98 -14.91 9.92
N GLY A 137 4.71 -15.25 10.99
CA GLY A 137 5.91 -16.05 10.91
C GLY A 137 5.62 -17.56 10.84
N SER A 138 6.51 -18.38 11.41
CA SER A 138 6.45 -19.85 11.29
C SER A 138 5.26 -20.50 11.98
N THR A 139 4.80 -19.97 13.11
CA THR A 139 3.70 -20.56 13.92
C THR A 139 2.94 -19.48 14.66
N GLY A 140 1.64 -19.72 14.95
CA GLY A 140 0.79 -18.88 15.79
C GLY A 140 0.22 -17.65 15.08
N GLY A 141 -0.69 -16.98 15.79
CA GLY A 141 -1.33 -15.75 15.38
C GLY A 141 -2.41 -15.90 14.30
N CYS A 142 -3.37 -14.99 14.32
CA CYS A 142 -4.39 -14.88 13.28
C CYS A 142 -3.87 -13.97 12.14
N ASN A 143 -3.65 -14.54 10.97
CA ASN A 143 -3.15 -13.77 9.82
C ASN A 143 -4.11 -12.64 9.42
N ASN A 144 -5.42 -12.89 9.46
CA ASN A 144 -6.42 -11.88 9.11
C ASN A 144 -6.41 -10.70 10.09
N PHE A 145 -6.20 -10.97 11.38
CA PHE A 145 -6.03 -9.91 12.38
C PHE A 145 -4.77 -9.08 12.10
N MET A 146 -3.64 -9.73 11.77
CA MET A 146 -2.40 -9.04 11.43
C MET A 146 -2.56 -8.16 10.19
N VAL A 147 -3.22 -8.66 9.15
CA VAL A 147 -3.51 -7.88 7.94
C VAL A 147 -4.43 -6.70 8.26
N GLY A 148 -5.47 -6.91 9.08
CA GLY A 148 -6.37 -5.84 9.50
C GLY A 148 -5.65 -4.75 10.28
N LEU A 149 -4.85 -5.12 11.28
CA LEU A 149 -4.04 -4.20 12.07
C LEU A 149 -3.04 -3.42 11.20
N SER A 150 -2.37 -4.12 10.30
CA SER A 150 -1.45 -3.54 9.32
C SER A 150 -2.10 -2.43 8.49
N ARG A 151 -3.29 -2.70 7.95
CA ARG A 151 -4.06 -1.75 7.15
C ARG A 151 -4.52 -0.53 7.97
N MET A 152 -4.94 -0.75 9.21
CA MET A 152 -5.35 0.36 10.10
C MET A 152 -4.18 1.26 10.45
N ILE A 153 -3.00 0.71 10.75
CA ILE A 153 -1.78 1.50 10.98
C ILE A 153 -1.42 2.31 9.73
N SER A 154 -1.41 1.68 8.56
CA SER A 154 -1.07 2.33 7.29
C SER A 154 -2.03 3.49 6.96
N ILE A 155 -3.34 3.28 7.10
CA ILE A 155 -4.31 4.34 6.79
C ILE A 155 -4.25 5.48 7.81
N SER A 156 -3.96 5.18 9.08
CA SER A 156 -3.79 6.19 10.12
C SER A 156 -2.56 7.07 9.85
N ALA A 157 -1.42 6.47 9.53
CA ALA A 157 -0.20 7.19 9.18
C ALA A 157 -0.40 8.06 7.93
N ARG A 158 -1.00 7.51 6.87
CA ARG A 158 -1.30 8.24 5.64
C ARG A 158 -2.39 9.29 5.81
N GLY A 159 -3.26 9.14 6.80
CA GLY A 159 -4.24 10.15 7.22
C GLY A 159 -3.66 11.28 8.07
N GLY A 160 -2.34 11.31 8.28
CA GLY A 160 -1.63 12.38 8.98
C GLY A 160 -1.56 12.20 10.50
N ILE A 161 -1.86 11.01 11.03
CA ILE A 161 -1.64 10.72 12.45
C ILE A 161 -0.16 10.40 12.64
N ASP A 162 0.49 11.08 13.56
CA ASP A 162 1.90 10.86 13.90
C ASP A 162 2.14 9.45 14.46
N ILE A 163 3.35 8.96 14.29
CA ILE A 163 3.72 7.60 14.69
C ILE A 163 3.66 7.43 16.21
N GLU A 164 3.95 8.46 16.97
CA GLU A 164 3.90 8.48 18.43
C GLU A 164 2.48 8.19 18.91
N THR A 165 1.49 8.88 18.34
CA THR A 165 0.06 8.68 18.65
C THR A 165 -0.39 7.26 18.26
N ILE A 166 0.02 6.77 17.10
CA ILE A 166 -0.29 5.38 16.68
C ILE A 166 0.29 4.37 17.67
N VAL A 167 1.54 4.56 18.07
CA VAL A 167 2.25 3.67 19.01
C VAL A 167 1.63 3.70 20.40
N ASP A 168 1.19 4.86 20.87
CA ASP A 168 0.48 4.99 22.14
C ASP A 168 -0.82 4.18 22.16
N GLN A 169 -1.60 4.21 21.07
CA GLN A 169 -2.79 3.38 20.93
C GLN A 169 -2.47 1.87 20.94
N LEU A 170 -1.40 1.47 20.26
CA LEU A 170 -0.93 0.08 20.26
C LEU A 170 -0.45 -0.36 21.65
N ASN A 171 0.22 0.51 22.38
CA ASN A 171 0.72 0.26 23.74
C ASN A 171 -0.40 0.20 24.79
N SER A 172 -1.57 0.75 24.50
CA SER A 172 -2.77 0.71 25.36
C SER A 172 -3.57 -0.60 25.22
N SER A 173 -3.11 -1.56 24.42
CA SER A 173 -3.87 -2.80 24.07
C SER A 173 -3.96 -3.85 25.19
N GLY A 174 -3.38 -3.63 26.36
CA GLY A 174 -3.39 -4.58 27.47
C GLY A 174 -2.41 -5.73 27.31
N SER A 175 -2.51 -6.75 28.16
CA SER A 175 -1.62 -7.90 28.18
C SER A 175 -2.24 -9.15 27.58
N CYS A 176 -1.42 -9.99 26.95
CA CYS A 176 -1.82 -11.30 26.41
C CYS A 176 -1.29 -12.44 27.29
N PRO A 177 -2.15 -13.35 27.78
CA PRO A 177 -1.71 -14.46 28.64
C PRO A 177 -0.62 -15.33 28.00
N SER A 178 -0.73 -15.64 26.70
CA SER A 178 0.29 -16.42 25.97
C SER A 178 1.63 -15.69 25.91
N TYR A 179 1.60 -14.36 25.81
CA TYR A 179 2.80 -13.54 25.80
C TYR A 179 3.51 -13.58 27.17
N THR A 180 2.73 -13.43 28.25
CA THR A 180 3.21 -13.51 29.62
C THR A 180 3.79 -14.90 29.92
N ALA A 181 3.06 -15.97 29.57
CA ALA A 181 3.54 -17.33 29.77
C ALA A 181 4.87 -17.60 29.05
N ARG A 182 5.00 -17.22 27.80
CA ARG A 182 6.24 -17.40 27.03
C ARG A 182 7.37 -16.55 27.59
N ARG A 183 7.11 -15.33 28.04
CA ARG A 183 8.11 -14.44 28.64
C ARG A 183 8.73 -15.07 29.90
N VAL A 184 7.92 -15.74 30.70
CA VAL A 184 8.39 -16.41 31.92
C VAL A 184 9.14 -17.70 31.58
N THR A 185 8.63 -18.49 30.64
CA THR A 185 9.16 -19.84 30.36
C THR A 185 10.39 -19.81 29.44
N ARG A 186 10.35 -19.04 28.37
CA ARG A 186 11.41 -19.02 27.33
C ARG A 186 12.27 -17.76 27.35
N LYS A 187 11.78 -16.68 27.91
CA LYS A 187 12.45 -15.36 28.01
C LYS A 187 12.92 -14.80 26.65
N ASP A 188 12.25 -15.21 25.55
CA ASP A 188 12.65 -14.90 24.16
C ASP A 188 11.68 -13.94 23.46
N THR A 189 10.68 -13.39 24.16
CA THR A 189 9.68 -12.49 23.57
C THR A 189 10.25 -11.11 23.24
N SER A 190 9.79 -10.52 22.14
CA SER A 190 10.05 -9.13 21.81
C SER A 190 9.46 -8.19 22.87
N LYS A 191 9.91 -6.93 22.90
CA LYS A 191 9.47 -5.91 23.86
C LYS A 191 7.95 -5.69 23.74
N GLY A 192 7.23 -5.72 24.86
CA GLY A 192 5.78 -5.55 24.94
C GLY A 192 5.13 -6.64 25.79
N ALA A 193 3.82 -6.57 25.92
CA ALA A 193 3.01 -7.56 26.66
C ALA A 193 1.97 -8.27 25.77
N CYS A 194 1.86 -7.86 24.50
CA CYS A 194 0.98 -8.44 23.48
C CYS A 194 1.51 -8.13 22.07
N CYS A 195 0.88 -8.70 21.04
CA CYS A 195 1.30 -8.46 19.64
C CYS A 195 1.22 -6.98 19.23
N PRO A 196 0.13 -6.22 19.49
CA PRO A 196 0.08 -4.80 19.19
C PRO A 196 1.22 -4.01 19.84
N MET A 197 1.50 -4.22 21.13
CA MET A 197 2.62 -3.56 21.82
C MET A 197 3.98 -3.90 21.19
N ALA A 198 4.19 -5.16 20.81
CA ALA A 198 5.43 -5.56 20.15
C ALA A 198 5.60 -4.88 18.78
N VAL A 199 4.51 -4.72 18.03
CA VAL A 199 4.49 -3.98 16.77
C VAL A 199 4.77 -2.51 17.01
N GLY A 200 4.09 -1.87 17.96
CA GLY A 200 4.31 -0.47 18.30
C GLY A 200 5.76 -0.16 18.69
N ASN A 201 6.35 -0.98 19.57
CA ASN A 201 7.76 -0.83 19.94
C ASN A 201 8.68 -0.97 18.73
N ALA A 202 8.45 -1.95 17.85
CA ALA A 202 9.26 -2.15 16.65
C ALA A 202 9.13 -1.00 15.66
N LEU A 203 7.92 -0.44 15.48
CA LEU A 203 7.70 0.73 14.63
C LEU A 203 8.47 1.94 15.16
N MET A 204 8.40 2.18 16.46
CA MET A 204 9.12 3.29 17.08
C MET A 204 10.66 3.15 16.96
N ASP A 205 11.18 1.94 17.14
CA ASP A 205 12.61 1.68 16.99
C ASP A 205 13.05 1.90 15.52
N MET A 206 12.29 1.40 14.54
CA MET A 206 12.56 1.61 13.11
C MET A 206 12.45 3.08 12.71
N TYR A 207 11.51 3.82 13.30
CA TYR A 207 11.35 5.25 13.06
C TYR A 207 12.53 6.05 13.57
N ARG A 208 12.99 5.79 14.80
CA ARG A 208 14.19 6.45 15.37
C ARG A 208 15.42 6.21 14.51
N GLU A 209 15.64 4.98 14.09
CA GLU A 209 16.74 4.66 13.16
C GLU A 209 16.63 5.42 11.83
N MET A 210 15.40 5.61 11.31
CA MET A 210 15.19 6.37 10.08
C MET A 210 15.52 7.85 10.28
N GLN A 211 15.11 8.44 11.41
CA GLN A 211 15.42 9.83 11.74
C GLN A 211 16.94 10.06 11.92
N GLU A 212 17.63 9.12 12.55
CA GLU A 212 19.09 9.16 12.71
C GLU A 212 19.80 9.11 11.34
N GLU A 213 19.36 8.23 10.44
CA GLU A 213 19.91 8.12 9.08
C GLU A 213 19.70 9.40 8.26
N LEU A 214 18.55 10.07 8.41
CA LEU A 214 18.28 11.35 7.73
C LEU A 214 19.15 12.48 8.29
N SER A 215 19.32 12.55 9.61
CA SER A 215 20.17 13.55 10.28
C SER A 215 21.62 13.43 9.80
N GLN A 216 22.16 12.20 9.74
CA GLN A 216 23.52 11.95 9.26
C GLN A 216 23.71 12.29 7.78
N LYS A 217 22.67 12.12 6.95
CA LYS A 217 22.71 12.51 5.53
C LYS A 217 22.68 14.04 5.37
N GLY A 218 21.98 14.75 6.25
CA GLY A 218 21.94 16.21 6.28
C GLY A 218 23.33 16.81 6.59
N GLU A 219 23.99 16.32 7.62
CA GLU A 219 25.32 16.78 8.03
C GLU A 219 26.41 16.55 6.96
N LYS A 220 26.35 15.41 6.24
CA LYS A 220 27.29 15.14 5.13
C LYS A 220 27.10 16.05 3.92
N LYS A 221 25.91 16.58 3.67
CA LYS A 221 25.66 17.55 2.60
C LYS A 221 26.19 18.94 2.92
N ASP A 222 26.20 19.32 4.19
CA ASP A 222 26.67 20.65 4.63
C ASP A 222 28.21 20.70 4.70
N SER A 223 28.86 19.62 5.13
CA SER A 223 30.32 19.54 5.18
C SER A 223 31.00 19.52 3.79
N GLY A 224 30.25 19.19 2.74
CA GLY A 224 30.75 19.20 1.34
C GLY A 224 30.76 20.57 0.65
N LYS A 225 30.15 21.61 1.22
CA LYS A 225 30.01 22.94 0.59
C LYS A 225 31.08 23.96 0.94
N VAL A 226 32.01 23.65 1.83
CA VAL A 226 33.17 24.56 2.10
C VAL A 226 34.26 24.31 1.05
N LYS A 227 34.05 24.75 -0.18
CA LYS A 227 35.12 24.93 -1.15
C LYS A 227 35.76 26.30 -0.94
N LYS A 228 37.06 26.26 -0.64
CA LYS A 228 37.95 27.42 -0.51
C LYS A 228 37.83 28.37 -1.68
N ALA A 229 37.67 29.66 -1.37
CA ALA A 229 37.85 30.74 -2.34
C ALA A 229 39.28 30.73 -2.93
N PRO A 230 39.48 30.98 -4.23
CA PRO A 230 40.80 31.05 -4.82
C PRO A 230 41.52 32.30 -4.29
N LYS A 231 42.77 32.11 -3.78
CA LYS A 231 43.69 33.20 -3.47
C LYS A 231 44.02 33.96 -4.74
N ARG A 232 43.72 35.24 -4.78
CA ARG A 232 44.29 36.18 -5.77
C ARG A 232 45.79 36.26 -5.51
N SER A 233 46.59 35.93 -6.49
CA SER A 233 48.01 36.27 -6.60
C SER A 233 48.13 37.71 -7.11
N GLU A 234 48.91 38.50 -6.41
CA GLU A 234 49.45 39.77 -6.89
C GLU A 234 50.42 39.52 -8.04
#